data_b12c4c895847b15126fca6c3d9afb32d
#
_entry.id   b12c4c895847b15126fca6c3d9afb32d
#
_cell.length_a   1.000
_cell.length_b   1.000
_cell.length_c   1.000
_cell.angle_alpha   90.00
_cell.angle_beta   90.00
_cell.angle_gamma   90.00
#
_symmetry.space_group_name_H-M   'P 1'
#
loop_
_entity.id
_entity.type
_entity.pdbx_description
1 polymer ?
#
loop_
_entity_poly.entity_id
_entity_poly.type
_entity_poly.pdbx_seq_one_letter_code
_entity_poly.pdbx_strand_id
1 'polypeptide(L)'
;MVLTMVSMNSANLIDRLTIAGASAQAFDQVWRAIWNQPHVPAAILELCRLNLARLHRAEAELAMRMPLAQSLDEEKIQSLLRENWMTDPRFSASERAVLNFTEWYHVDPQSIPDQVANEVIAHLGQSGFVALIEALGFIDGRIRIAMIYSRIQE
;
A
#
# COMPACT_ATOMS: atom_id res chain seq x y z
N MET A 1 9.12 -10.80 32.27
CA MET A 1 9.24 -11.51 30.98
C MET A 1 8.97 -10.50 29.91
N VAL A 2 10.03 -9.98 29.30
CA VAL A 2 9.92 -8.98 28.22
C VAL A 2 9.42 -9.74 26.99
N LEU A 3 8.14 -9.61 26.64
CA LEU A 3 7.62 -10.06 25.35
C LEU A 3 8.29 -9.23 24.26
N THR A 4 9.25 -9.84 23.58
CA THR A 4 9.86 -9.28 22.40
C THR A 4 8.72 -8.99 21.41
N MET A 5 8.48 -7.72 21.09
CA MET A 5 7.57 -7.34 20.01
C MET A 5 8.09 -7.97 18.72
N VAL A 6 7.49 -9.08 18.32
CA VAL A 6 7.76 -9.68 17.02
C VAL A 6 7.18 -8.74 15.99
N SER A 7 8.04 -7.99 15.32
CA SER A 7 7.66 -7.17 14.18
C SER A 7 6.82 -8.02 13.22
N MET A 8 5.57 -7.63 13.03
CA MET A 8 4.65 -8.30 12.10
C MET A 8 5.09 -8.01 10.66
N ASN A 9 6.10 -8.71 10.18
CA ASN A 9 6.44 -8.69 8.76
C ASN A 9 5.38 -9.46 7.94
N SER A 10 5.40 -9.31 6.63
CA SER A 10 4.47 -10.00 5.71
C SER A 10 4.35 -11.50 5.96
N ALA A 11 5.46 -12.17 6.24
CA ALA A 11 5.49 -13.61 6.47
C ALA A 11 4.70 -13.99 7.73
N ASN A 12 4.86 -13.24 8.82
CA ASN A 12 4.15 -13.53 10.07
C ASN A 12 2.64 -13.33 9.95
N LEU A 13 2.17 -12.36 9.16
CA LEU A 13 0.74 -12.18 8.93
C LEU A 13 0.16 -13.36 8.14
N ILE A 14 0.84 -13.79 7.08
CA ILE A 14 0.41 -14.92 6.26
C ILE A 14 0.37 -16.20 7.09
N ASP A 15 1.39 -16.46 7.91
CA ASP A 15 1.43 -17.63 8.79
C ASP A 15 0.24 -17.67 9.76
N ARG A 16 -0.18 -16.51 10.26
CA ARG A 16 -1.36 -16.43 11.15
C ARG A 16 -2.67 -16.64 10.40
N LEU A 17 -2.76 -16.16 9.17
CA LEU A 17 -3.95 -16.35 8.34
C LEU A 17 -4.10 -17.80 7.86
N THR A 18 -3.06 -18.64 7.92
CA THR A 18 -3.12 -20.05 7.50
C THR A 18 -4.19 -20.86 8.21
N ILE A 19 -4.61 -20.45 9.40
CA ILE A 19 -5.74 -21.07 10.14
C ILE A 19 -7.03 -21.03 9.30
N ALA A 20 -7.21 -20.01 8.45
CA ALA A 20 -8.36 -19.88 7.55
C ALA A 20 -8.31 -20.82 6.33
N GLY A 21 -7.23 -21.61 6.15
CA GLY A 21 -7.13 -22.62 5.10
C GLY A 21 -7.05 -22.04 3.69
N ALA A 22 -7.92 -22.48 2.79
CA ALA A 22 -7.85 -22.11 1.36
C ALA A 22 -7.96 -20.60 1.11
N SER A 23 -8.71 -19.86 1.91
CA SER A 23 -8.82 -18.41 1.75
C SER A 23 -7.51 -17.69 2.05
N ALA A 24 -6.74 -18.15 3.02
CA ALA A 24 -5.41 -17.61 3.31
C ALA A 24 -4.42 -17.87 2.18
N GLN A 25 -4.47 -19.06 1.58
CA GLN A 25 -3.65 -19.41 0.40
C GLN A 25 -4.00 -18.52 -0.80
N ALA A 26 -5.29 -18.30 -1.06
CA ALA A 26 -5.74 -17.42 -2.13
C ALA A 26 -5.32 -15.97 -1.88
N PHE A 27 -5.39 -15.50 -0.64
CA PHE A 27 -4.92 -14.17 -0.26
C PHE A 27 -3.42 -13.98 -0.54
N ASP A 28 -2.58 -14.95 -0.17
CA ASP A 28 -1.14 -14.92 -0.46
C ASP A 28 -0.85 -14.91 -1.97
N GLN A 29 -1.57 -15.70 -2.75
CA GLN A 29 -1.46 -15.71 -4.20
C GLN A 29 -1.81 -14.36 -4.83
N VAL A 30 -2.90 -13.74 -4.40
CA VAL A 30 -3.29 -12.40 -4.87
C VAL A 30 -2.26 -11.36 -4.47
N TRP A 31 -1.77 -11.39 -3.22
CA TRP A 31 -0.74 -10.48 -2.76
C TRP A 31 0.51 -10.53 -3.64
N ARG A 32 1.01 -11.73 -3.94
CA ARG A 32 2.17 -11.91 -4.83
C ARG A 32 1.87 -11.43 -6.25
N ALA A 33 0.68 -11.71 -6.77
CA ALA A 33 0.27 -11.29 -8.10
C ALA A 33 0.22 -9.76 -8.24
N ILE A 34 -0.30 -9.06 -7.23
CA ILE A 34 -0.36 -7.59 -7.19
C ILE A 34 1.03 -6.96 -7.33
N TRP A 35 2.02 -7.48 -6.61
CA TRP A 35 3.38 -6.93 -6.64
C TRP A 35 4.17 -7.30 -7.90
N ASN A 36 3.73 -8.31 -8.65
CA ASN A 36 4.39 -8.80 -9.86
C ASN A 36 3.65 -8.46 -11.17
N GLN A 37 2.49 -7.79 -11.09
CA GLN A 37 1.76 -7.38 -12.29
C GLN A 37 2.52 -6.30 -13.09
N PRO A 38 2.36 -6.22 -14.43
CA PRO A 38 3.16 -5.35 -15.28
C PRO A 38 2.62 -3.93 -15.46
N HIS A 39 1.43 -3.61 -14.95
CA HIS A 39 0.72 -2.38 -15.28
C HIS A 39 1.04 -1.20 -14.36
N VAL A 40 1.40 -1.46 -13.10
CA VAL A 40 1.79 -0.46 -12.12
C VAL A 40 3.14 -0.84 -11.53
N PRO A 41 4.16 0.03 -11.62
CA PRO A 41 5.46 -0.26 -11.03
C PRO A 41 5.39 -0.55 -9.53
N ALA A 42 6.14 -1.54 -9.04
CA ALA A 42 6.18 -1.90 -7.63
C ALA A 42 6.56 -0.70 -6.73
N ALA A 43 7.41 0.19 -7.20
CA ALA A 43 7.78 1.40 -6.48
C ALA A 43 6.57 2.33 -6.25
N ILE A 44 5.68 2.47 -7.23
CA ILE A 44 4.43 3.24 -7.08
C ILE A 44 3.49 2.56 -6.09
N LEU A 45 3.34 1.24 -6.17
CA LEU A 45 2.52 0.49 -5.20
C LEU A 45 3.06 0.62 -3.77
N GLU A 46 4.37 0.63 -3.59
CA GLU A 46 4.97 0.84 -2.27
C GLU A 46 4.70 2.24 -1.72
N LEU A 47 4.75 3.27 -2.55
CA LEU A 47 4.33 4.62 -2.14
C LEU A 47 2.86 4.64 -1.70
N CYS A 48 1.97 3.96 -2.43
CA CYS A 48 0.56 3.82 -2.04
C CYS A 48 0.41 3.09 -0.71
N ARG A 49 1.12 1.97 -0.53
CA ARG A 49 1.09 1.19 0.72
C ARG A 49 1.54 2.03 1.92
N LEU A 50 2.66 2.72 1.77
CA LEU A 50 3.19 3.59 2.83
C LEU A 50 2.25 4.75 3.12
N ASN A 51 1.63 5.34 2.10
CA ASN A 51 0.66 6.42 2.30
C ASN A 51 -0.60 5.93 3.02
N LEU A 52 -1.14 4.78 2.64
CA LEU A 52 -2.27 4.15 3.35
C LEU A 52 -1.89 3.80 4.80
N ALA A 53 -0.70 3.24 5.02
CA ALA A 53 -0.21 2.93 6.36
C ALA A 53 -0.09 4.20 7.23
N ARG A 54 0.37 5.32 6.64
CA ARG A 54 0.41 6.63 7.31
C ARG A 54 -0.99 7.12 7.68
N LEU A 55 -1.91 7.08 6.74
CA LEU A 55 -3.30 7.50 6.94
C LEU A 55 -4.01 6.67 8.04
N HIS A 56 -3.71 5.39 8.11
CA HIS A 56 -4.19 4.50 9.16
C HIS A 56 -3.41 4.60 10.48
N ARG A 57 -2.27 5.26 10.51
CA ARG A 57 -1.32 5.26 11.63
C ARG A 57 -0.85 3.85 12.00
N ALA A 58 -0.60 3.03 10.99
CA ALA A 58 -0.18 1.63 11.13
C ALA A 58 1.35 1.55 11.25
N GLU A 59 1.90 1.78 12.45
CA GLU A 59 3.35 1.93 12.67
C GLU A 59 4.16 0.70 12.22
N ALA A 60 3.66 -0.51 12.47
CA ALA A 60 4.33 -1.74 12.04
C ALA A 60 4.46 -1.83 10.51
N GLU A 61 3.42 -1.40 9.79
CA GLU A 61 3.45 -1.33 8.33
C GLU A 61 4.40 -0.23 7.82
N LEU A 62 4.48 0.90 8.52
CA LEU A 62 5.41 1.98 8.18
C LEU A 62 6.88 1.58 8.35
N ALA A 63 7.18 0.70 9.30
CA ALA A 63 8.51 0.18 9.53
C ALA A 63 8.96 -0.86 8.49
N MET A 64 8.02 -1.46 7.76
CA MET A 64 8.29 -2.48 6.76
C MET A 64 8.55 -1.86 5.39
N ARG A 65 9.40 -2.52 4.58
CA ARG A 65 9.67 -2.18 3.18
C ARG A 65 9.44 -3.41 2.30
N MET A 66 8.75 -3.21 1.18
CA MET A 66 8.53 -4.30 0.23
C MET A 66 9.81 -4.61 -0.56
N PRO A 67 10.25 -5.87 -0.63
CA PRO A 67 11.49 -6.24 -1.31
C PRO A 67 11.55 -5.84 -2.79
N LEU A 68 10.41 -5.89 -3.49
CA LEU A 68 10.31 -5.54 -4.91
C LEU A 68 10.39 -4.02 -5.18
N ALA A 69 10.35 -3.21 -4.15
CA ALA A 69 10.41 -1.76 -4.23
C ALA A 69 11.69 -1.17 -3.64
N GLN A 70 12.77 -1.94 -3.58
CA GLN A 70 14.07 -1.50 -3.03
C GLN A 70 14.72 -0.32 -3.79
N SER A 71 14.25 -0.03 -5.00
CA SER A 71 14.68 1.14 -5.76
C SER A 71 14.20 2.47 -5.20
N LEU A 72 13.24 2.45 -4.26
CA LEU A 72 12.77 3.66 -3.60
C LEU A 72 13.83 4.19 -2.64
N ASP A 73 14.14 5.48 -2.82
CA ASP A 73 15.01 6.22 -1.92
C ASP A 73 14.32 6.50 -0.57
N GLU A 74 15.02 6.24 0.52
CA GLU A 74 14.50 6.47 1.87
C GLU A 74 14.18 7.96 2.13
N GLU A 75 14.93 8.89 1.55
CA GLU A 75 14.61 10.32 1.65
C GLU A 75 13.27 10.65 1.00
N LYS A 76 12.96 10.01 -0.13
CA LYS A 76 11.66 10.15 -0.81
C LYS A 76 10.53 9.58 0.05
N ILE A 77 10.75 8.43 0.67
CA ILE A 77 9.80 7.84 1.62
C ILE A 77 9.56 8.80 2.79
N GLN A 78 10.60 9.35 3.39
CA GLN A 78 10.45 10.30 4.49
C GLN A 78 9.69 11.57 4.07
N SER A 79 9.90 12.03 2.85
CA SER A 79 9.13 13.15 2.29
C SER A 79 7.65 12.83 2.16
N LEU A 80 7.31 11.61 1.71
CA LEU A 80 5.94 11.12 1.67
C LEU A 80 5.31 11.12 3.08
N LEU A 81 6.01 10.56 4.06
CA LEU A 81 5.50 10.43 5.42
C LEU A 81 5.32 11.78 6.14
N ARG A 82 6.04 12.81 5.71
CA ARG A 82 5.87 14.21 6.17
C ARG A 82 4.85 15.01 5.37
N GLU A 83 4.13 14.37 4.45
CA GLU A 83 3.12 15.00 3.59
C GLU A 83 3.68 16.06 2.62
N ASN A 84 4.96 16.01 2.29
CA ASN A 84 5.61 16.95 1.38
C ASN A 84 5.57 16.52 -0.09
N TRP A 85 5.02 15.36 -0.40
CA TRP A 85 5.05 14.74 -1.72
C TRP A 85 4.44 15.58 -2.84
N MET A 86 3.48 16.45 -2.52
CA MET A 86 2.83 17.30 -3.52
C MET A 86 3.80 18.31 -4.15
N THR A 87 4.74 18.83 -3.37
CA THR A 87 5.67 19.91 -3.77
C THR A 87 7.12 19.44 -3.92
N ASP A 88 7.46 18.28 -3.41
CA ASP A 88 8.82 17.74 -3.50
C ASP A 88 9.13 17.30 -4.95
N PRO A 89 10.16 17.87 -5.59
CA PRO A 89 10.51 17.55 -6.98
C PRO A 89 10.98 16.11 -7.21
N ARG A 90 11.25 15.34 -6.15
CA ARG A 90 11.58 13.91 -6.24
C ARG A 90 10.41 13.06 -6.74
N PHE A 91 9.18 13.54 -6.54
CA PHE A 91 7.99 12.83 -7.02
C PHE A 91 7.66 13.22 -8.44
N SER A 92 7.48 12.21 -9.30
CA SER A 92 7.00 12.41 -10.67
C SER A 92 5.54 12.83 -10.71
N ALA A 93 5.09 13.35 -11.85
CA ALA A 93 3.68 13.67 -12.07
C ALA A 93 2.79 12.41 -11.93
N SER A 94 3.26 11.27 -12.40
CA SER A 94 2.57 9.98 -12.26
C SER A 94 2.41 9.58 -10.78
N GLU A 95 3.47 9.68 -10.01
CA GLU A 95 3.44 9.37 -8.57
C GLU A 95 2.49 10.29 -7.81
N ARG A 96 2.50 11.59 -8.11
CA ARG A 96 1.56 12.55 -7.49
C ARG A 96 0.12 12.24 -7.84
N ALA A 97 -0.17 11.92 -9.10
CA ALA A 97 -1.53 11.56 -9.51
C ALA A 97 -2.04 10.33 -8.76
N VAL A 98 -1.21 9.30 -8.63
CA VAL A 98 -1.55 8.06 -7.92
C VAL A 98 -1.71 8.29 -6.43
N LEU A 99 -0.83 9.07 -5.80
CA LEU A 99 -0.92 9.39 -4.38
C LEU A 99 -2.17 10.21 -4.06
N ASN A 100 -2.50 11.19 -4.90
CA ASN A 100 -3.73 11.96 -4.75
C ASN A 100 -4.97 11.06 -4.87
N PHE A 101 -5.00 10.15 -5.85
CA PHE A 101 -6.06 9.16 -5.98
C PHE A 101 -6.17 8.26 -4.73
N THR A 102 -5.03 7.82 -4.19
CA THR A 102 -4.98 6.97 -2.99
C THR A 102 -5.57 7.67 -1.77
N GLU A 103 -5.34 8.96 -1.59
CA GLU A 103 -5.93 9.71 -0.49
C GLU A 103 -7.45 9.86 -0.63
N TRP A 104 -7.95 10.15 -1.82
CA TRP A 104 -9.38 10.14 -2.10
C TRP A 104 -10.00 8.77 -1.85
N TYR A 105 -9.36 7.70 -2.34
CA TYR A 105 -9.79 6.32 -2.08
C TYR A 105 -9.92 6.04 -0.59
N HIS A 106 -8.98 6.51 0.21
CA HIS A 106 -9.00 6.29 1.67
C HIS A 106 -10.13 7.06 2.36
N VAL A 107 -10.36 8.31 1.97
CA VAL A 107 -11.35 9.20 2.61
C VAL A 107 -12.77 8.84 2.22
N ASP A 108 -13.05 8.78 0.92
CA ASP A 108 -14.37 8.43 0.39
C ASP A 108 -14.26 7.97 -1.07
N PRO A 109 -14.26 6.65 -1.32
CA PRO A 109 -14.11 6.14 -2.67
C PRO A 109 -15.28 6.49 -3.61
N GLN A 110 -16.44 6.88 -3.09
CA GLN A 110 -17.57 7.31 -3.90
C GLN A 110 -17.46 8.77 -4.36
N SER A 111 -16.63 9.55 -3.70
CA SER A 111 -16.47 10.98 -3.98
C SER A 111 -15.21 11.31 -4.78
N ILE A 112 -14.51 10.32 -5.33
CA ILE A 112 -13.31 10.55 -6.14
C ILE A 112 -13.68 11.41 -7.35
N PRO A 113 -13.08 12.62 -7.51
CA PRO A 113 -13.36 13.45 -8.68
C PRO A 113 -12.92 12.80 -9.98
N ASP A 114 -13.72 12.94 -11.04
CA ASP A 114 -13.40 12.41 -12.36
C ASP A 114 -12.01 12.88 -12.84
N GLN A 115 -11.64 14.12 -12.55
CA GLN A 115 -10.33 14.65 -12.91
C GLN A 115 -9.20 13.85 -12.25
N VAL A 116 -9.34 13.48 -10.97
CA VAL A 116 -8.33 12.71 -10.24
C VAL A 116 -8.15 11.31 -10.85
N ALA A 117 -9.26 10.64 -11.18
CA ALA A 117 -9.23 9.35 -11.86
C ALA A 117 -8.62 9.47 -13.27
N ASN A 118 -9.01 10.48 -14.04
CA ASN A 118 -8.51 10.71 -15.38
C ASN A 118 -7.01 11.02 -15.43
N GLU A 119 -6.47 11.70 -14.43
CA GLU A 119 -5.01 11.92 -14.31
C GLU A 119 -4.26 10.60 -14.12
N VAL A 120 -4.76 9.69 -13.30
CA VAL A 120 -4.17 8.34 -13.16
C VAL A 120 -4.23 7.59 -14.48
N ILE A 121 -5.38 7.60 -15.16
CA ILE A 121 -5.53 6.95 -16.48
C ILE A 121 -4.57 7.54 -17.52
N ALA A 122 -4.36 8.85 -17.50
CA ALA A 122 -3.42 9.51 -18.41
C ALA A 122 -1.97 9.03 -18.23
N HIS A 123 -1.57 8.68 -17.00
CA HIS A 123 -0.21 8.19 -16.70
C HIS A 123 -0.07 6.68 -16.79
N LEU A 124 -1.06 5.90 -16.37
CA LEU A 124 -0.96 4.45 -16.25
C LEU A 124 -1.77 3.68 -17.31
N GLY A 125 -2.61 4.38 -18.07
CA GLY A 125 -3.59 3.75 -18.98
C GLY A 125 -4.74 3.08 -18.23
N GLN A 126 -5.71 2.55 -18.97
CA GLN A 126 -6.88 1.88 -18.40
C GLN A 126 -6.50 0.62 -17.61
N SER A 127 -5.59 -0.20 -18.14
CA SER A 127 -5.13 -1.41 -17.43
C SER A 127 -4.40 -1.08 -16.13
N GLY A 128 -3.58 -0.04 -16.14
CA GLY A 128 -2.90 0.45 -14.93
C GLY A 128 -3.87 1.01 -13.90
N PHE A 129 -4.89 1.71 -14.33
CA PHE A 129 -5.94 2.23 -13.44
C PHE A 129 -6.71 1.11 -12.74
N VAL A 130 -7.15 0.09 -13.50
CA VAL A 130 -7.85 -1.07 -12.92
C VAL A 130 -6.95 -1.85 -11.97
N ALA A 131 -5.69 -2.10 -12.36
CA ALA A 131 -4.70 -2.76 -11.51
C ALA A 131 -4.43 -1.96 -10.22
N LEU A 132 -4.39 -0.64 -10.28
CA LEU A 132 -4.23 0.22 -9.12
C LEU A 132 -5.41 0.10 -8.15
N ILE A 133 -6.65 0.17 -8.64
CA ILE A 133 -7.86 0.05 -7.80
C ILE A 133 -7.87 -1.30 -7.08
N GLU A 134 -7.58 -2.37 -7.81
CA GLU A 134 -7.50 -3.71 -7.24
C GLU A 134 -6.40 -3.78 -6.16
N ALA A 135 -5.21 -3.28 -6.47
CA ALA A 135 -4.09 -3.25 -5.53
C ALA A 135 -4.41 -2.46 -4.27
N LEU A 136 -5.02 -1.28 -4.39
CA LEU A 136 -5.41 -0.46 -3.23
C LEU A 136 -6.38 -1.21 -2.30
N GLY A 137 -7.37 -1.90 -2.87
CA GLY A 137 -8.31 -2.70 -2.08
C GLY A 137 -7.63 -3.79 -1.26
N PHE A 138 -6.71 -4.54 -1.88
CA PHE A 138 -5.98 -5.61 -1.20
C PHE A 138 -4.92 -5.08 -0.23
N ILE A 139 -4.20 -4.03 -0.57
CA ILE A 139 -3.20 -3.39 0.31
C ILE A 139 -3.89 -2.81 1.55
N ASP A 140 -4.97 -2.06 1.37
CA ASP A 140 -5.72 -1.46 2.47
C ASP A 140 -6.34 -2.54 3.38
N GLY A 141 -6.95 -3.57 2.79
CA GLY A 141 -7.49 -4.70 3.52
C GLY A 141 -6.42 -5.42 4.35
N ARG A 142 -5.23 -5.63 3.79
CA ARG A 142 -4.11 -6.26 4.50
C ARG A 142 -3.62 -5.39 5.65
N ILE A 143 -3.51 -4.08 5.48
CA ILE A 143 -3.13 -3.15 6.56
C ILE A 143 -4.15 -3.25 7.70
N ARG A 144 -5.44 -3.25 7.41
CA ARG A 144 -6.51 -3.37 8.42
C ARG A 144 -6.44 -4.69 9.18
N ILE A 145 -6.21 -5.80 8.48
CA ILE A 145 -6.02 -7.12 9.10
C ILE A 145 -4.79 -7.09 10.03
N ALA A 146 -3.67 -6.55 9.58
CA ALA A 146 -2.45 -6.43 10.39
C ALA A 146 -2.67 -5.57 11.64
N MET A 147 -3.41 -4.47 11.54
CA MET A 147 -3.78 -3.62 12.68
C MET A 147 -4.64 -4.35 13.71
N ILE A 148 -5.59 -5.18 13.27
CA ILE A 148 -6.42 -6.00 14.16
C ILE A 148 -5.54 -6.98 14.93
N TYR A 149 -4.66 -7.70 14.23
CA TYR A 149 -3.77 -8.68 14.87
C TYR A 149 -2.79 -8.05 15.84
N SER A 150 -2.28 -6.86 15.56
CA SER A 150 -1.36 -6.17 16.47
C SER A 150 -2.01 -5.80 17.80
N ARG A 151 -3.32 -5.53 17.80
CA ARG A 151 -4.09 -5.19 19.03
C ARG A 151 -4.49 -6.38 19.87
N ILE A 152 -4.71 -7.54 19.25
CA ILE A 152 -5.16 -8.75 19.97
C ILE A 152 -4.03 -9.35 20.82
N GLN A 153 -2.79 -8.95 20.59
CA GLN A 153 -1.61 -9.47 21.28
C GLN A 153 -1.15 -8.63 22.47
N GLU A 154 -1.78 -7.50 22.69
CA GLU A 154 -1.60 -6.68 23.89
C GLU A 154 -2.49 -7.16 25.04
#